data_12aad60f3f5bf8f0e86694a65de0c1ca
#
_entry.id   12aad60f3f5bf8f0e86694a65de0c1ca
#
_cell.length_a   1.000
_cell.length_b   1.000
_cell.length_c   1.000
_cell.angle_alpha   90.00
_cell.angle_beta   90.00
_cell.angle_gamma   90.00
#
_symmetry.space_group_name_H-M   'P 1'
#
loop_
_entity.id
_entity.type
_entity.pdbx_description
1 polymer ?
#
loop_
_entity_poly.entity_id
_entity_poly.type
_entity_poly.pdbx_seq_one_letter_code
_entity_poly.pdbx_strand_id
1 'polypeptide(L)'
;MSVVDDSRTFGRARLSFASVADIDEFVATLERYERGEMTPDQWRAFRLVRGTYGQRQAEDAQMLRVKIPQGVLTSAQLDALADVGERYSRGFGHITTRQNVQFHFVKLHDVERAMHRLADDGLTTREACGNSVRNITACPYAGVAADERFDVTPYAESLTRFLLRHPLSSTLPRKFKIAFEGCATDHVATGVNDLGFRAVAGPDGGRGFRVTAGGGTAIMTTSAGLLHEFLPASEILRVAEAVLRVFKRLGDYEHKQRNRMKFMIKTLGWTRWREEYDRELTAARLRGQVPTLEIDPPANESRPEWVKDSSPSVGQVVSRVSAGRVSGPGLTPNIVPVFQAGDEAYARWRATNVRPQKQFGYVMAVATVPLGDLTSEQMRVLGELARAYGDGAVRVTPDQDLLFRWVNTCDVRQLYRRLAAAGLGLSEAGTVADVTSCPGAETCRLAVTQSRGLGRLLEDHLRARPDLIEAADGARIKISGCPNGCGLHHIATIGFQGSVRRLGSRAVPQYFVMVGGGAHDRGASFGRLAAKIPARRIPAAVERLIDLYATQRRPGETATEFFGRIDLADVKSRLADLETLRPGDAVPADFIDLAEEGEFAPEVLDGECSA
;
A
#
# COMPACT_ATOMS: atom_id res chain seq x y z
N MET A 1 -26.05 9.31 -10.29
CA MET A 1 -25.22 8.74 -9.22
C MET A 1 -26.14 8.01 -8.27
N SER A 2 -25.96 6.71 -8.07
CA SER A 2 -26.68 5.97 -7.03
C SER A 2 -26.10 6.33 -5.66
N VAL A 3 -26.94 6.77 -4.75
CA VAL A 3 -26.60 6.91 -3.33
C VAL A 3 -26.81 5.55 -2.73
N VAL A 4 -25.76 4.90 -2.29
CA VAL A 4 -25.86 3.73 -1.43
C VAL A 4 -26.13 4.25 -0.02
N ASP A 5 -27.36 4.15 0.42
CA ASP A 5 -27.73 4.42 1.80
C ASP A 5 -27.20 3.28 2.66
N ASP A 6 -25.99 3.44 3.18
CA ASP A 6 -25.46 2.58 4.20
C ASP A 6 -25.80 3.20 5.57
N SER A 7 -27.02 2.95 6.03
CA SER A 7 -27.49 3.34 7.38
C SER A 7 -26.57 2.81 8.50
N ARG A 8 -25.68 1.84 8.17
CA ARG A 8 -24.65 1.29 9.06
C ARG A 8 -23.38 2.17 9.13
N THR A 9 -23.23 3.17 8.27
CA THR A 9 -22.11 4.12 8.26
C THR A 9 -22.47 5.48 8.88
N PHE A 10 -23.29 5.47 9.93
CA PHE A 10 -23.51 6.64 10.79
C PHE A 10 -24.13 7.86 10.07
N GLY A 11 -25.11 7.61 9.21
CA GLY A 11 -25.87 8.69 8.55
C GLY A 11 -25.08 9.53 7.56
N ARG A 12 -23.87 9.13 7.18
CA ARG A 12 -23.11 9.73 6.09
C ARG A 12 -23.45 9.01 4.80
N ALA A 13 -24.27 9.62 3.96
CA ALA A 13 -24.46 9.13 2.60
C ALA A 13 -23.12 9.13 1.87
N ARG A 14 -22.56 7.95 1.59
CA ARG A 14 -21.38 7.81 0.73
C ARG A 14 -21.86 7.53 -0.68
N LEU A 15 -21.49 8.42 -1.58
CA LEU A 15 -21.71 8.19 -3.00
C LEU A 15 -20.86 7.01 -3.45
N SER A 16 -21.46 6.04 -4.14
CA SER A 16 -20.77 4.92 -4.76
C SER A 16 -19.65 5.40 -5.71
N PHE A 17 -18.53 4.69 -5.74
CA PHE A 17 -17.50 4.82 -6.77
C PHE A 17 -17.74 3.87 -7.95
N ALA A 18 -18.66 2.93 -7.81
CA ALA A 18 -19.02 1.97 -8.85
C ALA A 18 -19.84 2.61 -9.97
N SER A 19 -19.84 1.94 -11.12
CA SER A 19 -20.70 2.23 -12.27
C SER A 19 -20.98 0.92 -12.98
N VAL A 20 -22.24 0.60 -13.14
CA VAL A 20 -22.67 -0.59 -13.91
C VAL A 20 -22.19 -0.48 -15.37
N ALA A 21 -22.20 0.72 -15.95
CA ALA A 21 -21.69 0.95 -17.30
C ALA A 21 -20.23 0.54 -17.51
N ASP A 22 -19.36 0.65 -16.46
CA ASP A 22 -17.99 0.15 -16.55
C ASP A 22 -17.94 -1.38 -16.65
N ILE A 23 -18.90 -2.07 -16.02
CA ILE A 23 -19.01 -3.54 -16.03
C ILE A 23 -19.56 -4.00 -17.37
N ASP A 24 -20.64 -3.36 -17.85
CA ASP A 24 -21.22 -3.65 -19.17
C ASP A 24 -20.19 -3.45 -20.28
N GLU A 25 -19.39 -2.37 -20.21
CA GLU A 25 -18.29 -2.13 -21.15
C GLU A 25 -17.20 -3.21 -21.06
N PHE A 26 -16.92 -3.72 -19.85
CA PHE A 26 -15.96 -4.81 -19.67
C PHE A 26 -16.44 -6.09 -20.36
N VAL A 27 -17.69 -6.48 -20.13
CA VAL A 27 -18.31 -7.68 -20.73
C VAL A 27 -18.33 -7.57 -22.25
N ALA A 28 -18.89 -6.48 -22.79
CA ALA A 28 -18.96 -6.27 -24.24
C ALA A 28 -17.57 -6.27 -24.91
N THR A 29 -16.55 -5.77 -24.21
CA THR A 29 -15.18 -5.75 -24.76
C THR A 29 -14.51 -7.12 -24.65
N LEU A 30 -14.79 -7.90 -23.60
CA LEU A 30 -14.32 -9.29 -23.47
C LEU A 30 -14.89 -10.16 -24.60
N GLU A 31 -16.20 -10.06 -24.87
CA GLU A 31 -16.83 -10.76 -25.99
C GLU A 31 -16.22 -10.41 -27.35
N ARG A 32 -15.91 -9.14 -27.59
CA ARG A 32 -15.20 -8.71 -28.82
C ARG A 32 -13.81 -9.31 -28.94
N TYR A 33 -13.08 -9.39 -27.82
CA TYR A 33 -11.78 -10.04 -27.79
C TYR A 33 -11.88 -11.54 -28.10
N GLU A 34 -12.85 -12.24 -27.53
CA GLU A 34 -13.09 -13.67 -27.76
C GLU A 34 -13.52 -13.98 -29.20
N ARG A 35 -14.26 -13.07 -29.83
CA ARG A 35 -14.57 -13.16 -31.28
C ARG A 35 -13.38 -12.80 -32.20
N GLY A 36 -12.20 -12.45 -31.63
CA GLY A 36 -11.02 -12.08 -32.41
C GLY A 36 -11.06 -10.67 -33.03
N GLU A 37 -11.98 -9.81 -32.60
CA GLU A 37 -12.12 -8.43 -33.10
C GLU A 37 -11.06 -7.47 -32.49
N MET A 38 -10.27 -7.95 -31.54
CA MET A 38 -9.24 -7.19 -30.84
C MET A 38 -7.95 -7.99 -30.74
N THR A 39 -6.80 -7.28 -30.85
CA THR A 39 -5.51 -7.90 -30.56
C THR A 39 -5.32 -8.14 -29.04
N PRO A 40 -4.46 -9.11 -28.65
CA PRO A 40 -4.11 -9.31 -27.24
C PRO A 40 -3.57 -8.05 -26.54
N ASP A 41 -2.85 -7.19 -27.26
CA ASP A 41 -2.33 -5.93 -26.71
C ASP A 41 -3.42 -4.89 -26.46
N GLN A 42 -4.41 -4.79 -27.36
CA GLN A 42 -5.59 -3.93 -27.17
C GLN A 42 -6.42 -4.39 -25.97
N TRP A 43 -6.68 -5.70 -25.88
CA TRP A 43 -7.37 -6.30 -24.74
C TRP A 43 -6.59 -6.06 -23.43
N ARG A 44 -5.27 -6.29 -23.43
CA ARG A 44 -4.42 -6.02 -22.27
C ARG A 44 -4.51 -4.56 -21.81
N ALA A 45 -4.39 -3.60 -22.71
CA ALA A 45 -4.48 -2.17 -22.39
C ALA A 45 -5.85 -1.82 -21.77
N PHE A 46 -6.92 -2.39 -22.32
CA PHE A 46 -8.29 -2.18 -21.84
C PHE A 46 -8.50 -2.75 -20.43
N ARG A 47 -8.23 -4.06 -20.21
CA ARG A 47 -8.51 -4.71 -18.93
C ARG A 47 -7.64 -4.20 -17.77
N LEU A 48 -6.42 -3.74 -18.06
CA LEU A 48 -5.55 -3.14 -17.05
C LEU A 48 -6.19 -1.92 -16.38
N VAL A 49 -6.83 -1.04 -17.14
CA VAL A 49 -7.54 0.14 -16.59
C VAL A 49 -8.77 -0.28 -15.78
N ARG A 50 -9.31 -1.49 -15.98
CA ARG A 50 -10.41 -2.08 -15.20
C ARG A 50 -9.93 -2.93 -14.02
N GLY A 51 -8.63 -2.82 -13.65
CA GLY A 51 -8.09 -3.46 -12.47
C GLY A 51 -7.71 -4.93 -12.64
N THR A 52 -7.75 -5.48 -13.85
CA THR A 52 -7.52 -6.88 -14.15
C THR A 52 -6.14 -7.10 -14.76
N TYR A 53 -5.33 -7.96 -14.15
CA TYR A 53 -3.98 -8.33 -14.58
C TYR A 53 -3.86 -9.83 -14.84
N GLY A 54 -3.14 -10.23 -15.89
CA GLY A 54 -2.64 -11.60 -16.03
C GLY A 54 -1.53 -11.89 -15.01
N GLN A 55 -1.61 -13.01 -14.35
CA GLN A 55 -0.61 -13.49 -13.42
C GLN A 55 0.52 -14.26 -14.13
N ARG A 56 1.54 -14.69 -13.36
CA ARG A 56 2.62 -15.57 -13.82
C ARG A 56 2.11 -16.96 -14.17
N GLN A 57 1.13 -17.46 -13.42
CA GLN A 57 0.51 -18.76 -13.62
C GLN A 57 -0.36 -18.79 -14.88
N ALA A 58 -1.03 -19.93 -15.11
CA ALA A 58 -1.82 -20.22 -16.30
C ALA A 58 -2.68 -19.05 -16.83
N GLU A 59 -2.94 -19.06 -18.13
CA GLU A 59 -3.56 -17.96 -18.90
C GLU A 59 -4.89 -17.46 -18.33
N ASP A 60 -5.67 -18.34 -17.67
CA ASP A 60 -6.97 -17.99 -17.06
C ASP A 60 -6.85 -17.34 -15.67
N ALA A 61 -5.69 -17.35 -15.03
CA ALA A 61 -5.50 -16.76 -13.70
C ALA A 61 -5.26 -15.24 -13.78
N GLN A 62 -6.21 -14.46 -13.24
CA GLN A 62 -6.14 -13.01 -13.18
C GLN A 62 -5.94 -12.52 -11.74
N MET A 63 -5.23 -11.42 -11.59
CA MET A 63 -5.26 -10.63 -10.38
C MET A 63 -6.27 -9.50 -10.56
N LEU A 64 -7.28 -9.44 -9.70
CA LEU A 64 -8.25 -8.35 -9.64
C LEU A 64 -7.87 -7.38 -8.51
N ARG A 65 -7.69 -6.11 -8.84
CA ARG A 65 -7.38 -5.06 -7.86
C ARG A 65 -8.57 -4.15 -7.63
N VAL A 66 -9.00 -4.08 -6.38
CA VAL A 66 -10.09 -3.22 -5.93
C VAL A 66 -9.50 -1.88 -5.49
N LYS A 67 -10.05 -0.78 -5.99
CA LYS A 67 -9.68 0.59 -5.62
C LYS A 67 -10.37 0.94 -4.29
N ILE A 68 -9.58 1.28 -3.29
CA ILE A 68 -10.06 1.70 -1.97
C ILE A 68 -9.63 3.17 -1.76
N PRO A 69 -10.42 4.14 -2.17
CA PRO A 69 -10.07 5.55 -2.05
C PRO A 69 -9.75 5.93 -0.60
N GLN A 70 -8.62 6.59 -0.37
CA GLN A 70 -8.08 7.01 0.93
C GLN A 70 -7.90 5.85 1.93
N GLY A 71 -7.96 4.62 1.47
CA GLY A 71 -7.90 3.43 2.34
C GLY A 71 -9.13 3.21 3.21
N VAL A 72 -10.25 3.88 2.95
CA VAL A 72 -11.47 3.76 3.78
C VAL A 72 -12.31 2.57 3.37
N LEU A 73 -12.52 1.63 4.28
CA LEU A 73 -13.39 0.48 4.10
C LEU A 73 -14.50 0.47 5.17
N THR A 74 -15.73 0.50 4.72
CA THR A 74 -16.89 0.28 5.59
C THR A 74 -17.06 -1.22 5.88
N SER A 75 -17.83 -1.55 6.90
CA SER A 75 -18.16 -2.92 7.23
C SER A 75 -18.81 -3.67 6.05
N ALA A 76 -19.77 -3.06 5.36
CA ALA A 76 -20.41 -3.66 4.18
C ALA A 76 -19.41 -3.91 3.05
N GLN A 77 -18.46 -3.00 2.84
CA GLN A 77 -17.38 -3.17 1.87
C GLN A 77 -16.44 -4.31 2.24
N LEU A 78 -16.16 -4.51 3.53
CA LEU A 78 -15.39 -5.67 4.00
C LEU A 78 -16.13 -6.99 3.74
N ASP A 79 -17.46 -7.02 3.92
CA ASP A 79 -18.29 -8.18 3.57
C ASP A 79 -18.27 -8.45 2.04
N ALA A 80 -18.33 -7.40 1.21
CA ALA A 80 -18.20 -7.54 -0.25
C ALA A 80 -16.83 -8.10 -0.66
N LEU A 81 -15.75 -7.60 -0.05
CA LEU A 81 -14.40 -8.12 -0.28
C LEU A 81 -14.27 -9.59 0.16
N ALA A 82 -14.86 -9.95 1.30
CA ALA A 82 -14.90 -11.32 1.79
C ALA A 82 -15.61 -12.27 0.80
N ASP A 83 -16.77 -11.85 0.29
CA ASP A 83 -17.52 -12.61 -0.72
C ASP A 83 -16.71 -12.82 -2.01
N VAL A 84 -16.01 -11.80 -2.47
CA VAL A 84 -15.13 -11.92 -3.64
C VAL A 84 -13.96 -12.87 -3.38
N GLY A 85 -13.35 -12.77 -2.22
CA GLY A 85 -12.28 -13.68 -1.79
C GLY A 85 -12.73 -15.14 -1.78
N GLU A 86 -13.88 -15.40 -1.19
CA GLU A 86 -14.41 -16.74 -1.01
C GLU A 86 -14.93 -17.36 -2.32
N ARG A 87 -15.69 -16.59 -3.12
CA ARG A 87 -16.40 -17.13 -4.29
C ARG A 87 -15.57 -17.15 -5.57
N TYR A 88 -14.69 -16.18 -5.75
CA TYR A 88 -13.99 -15.94 -7.02
C TYR A 88 -12.47 -15.98 -6.92
N SER A 89 -11.90 -16.04 -5.70
CA SER A 89 -10.47 -16.15 -5.45
C SER A 89 -10.17 -17.41 -4.63
N ARG A 90 -9.19 -17.36 -3.75
CA ARG A 90 -8.74 -18.50 -2.93
C ARG A 90 -9.08 -18.38 -1.45
N GLY A 91 -10.11 -17.61 -1.10
CA GLY A 91 -10.55 -17.41 0.28
C GLY A 91 -9.79 -16.32 1.03
N PHE A 92 -8.99 -15.50 0.34
CA PHE A 92 -8.28 -14.37 0.94
C PHE A 92 -7.98 -13.26 -0.07
N GLY A 93 -7.70 -12.06 0.43
CA GLY A 93 -7.21 -10.91 -0.30
C GLY A 93 -5.91 -10.38 0.27
N HIS A 94 -5.18 -9.62 -0.54
CA HIS A 94 -3.90 -9.02 -0.19
C HIS A 94 -4.00 -7.50 -0.16
N ILE A 95 -3.71 -6.89 0.98
CA ILE A 95 -3.61 -5.44 1.16
C ILE A 95 -2.33 -4.93 0.52
N THR A 96 -2.40 -3.81 -0.19
CA THR A 96 -1.24 -3.23 -0.87
C THR A 96 -0.73 -1.97 -0.16
N THR A 97 0.55 -1.64 -0.37
CA THR A 97 1.17 -0.37 0.08
C THR A 97 0.51 0.90 -0.48
N ARG A 98 -0.48 0.77 -1.38
CA ARG A 98 -1.31 1.87 -1.88
C ARG A 98 -2.75 1.78 -1.43
N GLN A 99 -2.97 1.20 -0.26
CA GLN A 99 -4.28 1.14 0.38
C GLN A 99 -5.35 0.49 -0.51
N ASN A 100 -4.99 -0.50 -1.34
CA ASN A 100 -5.91 -1.30 -2.15
C ASN A 100 -5.98 -2.73 -1.64
N VAL A 101 -6.96 -3.49 -2.12
CA VAL A 101 -7.02 -4.95 -1.95
C VAL A 101 -6.87 -5.63 -3.31
N GLN A 102 -6.12 -6.72 -3.35
CA GLN A 102 -5.93 -7.57 -4.53
C GLN A 102 -6.45 -8.97 -4.25
N PHE A 103 -7.16 -9.54 -5.23
CA PHE A 103 -7.51 -10.94 -5.27
C PHE A 103 -6.73 -11.62 -6.38
N HIS A 104 -6.14 -12.77 -6.08
CA HIS A 104 -5.36 -13.55 -7.03
C HIS A 104 -6.14 -14.79 -7.48
N PHE A 105 -5.75 -15.33 -8.63
CA PHE A 105 -6.36 -16.53 -9.23
C PHE A 105 -7.85 -16.39 -9.55
N VAL A 106 -8.33 -15.18 -9.78
CA VAL A 106 -9.68 -14.95 -10.28
C VAL A 106 -9.73 -15.42 -11.75
N LYS A 107 -10.69 -16.26 -12.11
CA LYS A 107 -10.89 -16.65 -13.50
C LYS A 107 -11.42 -15.47 -14.30
N LEU A 108 -11.01 -15.35 -15.56
CA LEU A 108 -11.39 -14.21 -16.40
C LEU A 108 -12.91 -14.02 -16.49
N HIS A 109 -13.66 -15.11 -16.66
CA HIS A 109 -15.13 -15.09 -16.74
C HIS A 109 -15.84 -14.88 -15.39
N ASP A 110 -15.12 -14.95 -14.27
CA ASP A 110 -15.66 -14.61 -12.95
C ASP A 110 -15.42 -13.14 -12.57
N VAL A 111 -14.59 -12.41 -13.35
CA VAL A 111 -14.25 -10.99 -13.08
C VAL A 111 -15.50 -10.12 -13.09
N GLU A 112 -16.41 -10.32 -14.05
CA GLU A 112 -17.69 -9.61 -14.12
C GLU A 112 -18.51 -9.77 -12.83
N ARG A 113 -18.70 -11.03 -12.38
CA ARG A 113 -19.47 -11.34 -11.16
C ARG A 113 -18.83 -10.72 -9.91
N ALA A 114 -17.49 -10.76 -9.84
CA ALA A 114 -16.75 -10.11 -8.78
C ALA A 114 -16.94 -8.58 -8.82
N MET A 115 -16.92 -7.96 -10.01
CA MET A 115 -17.16 -6.52 -10.17
C MET A 115 -18.57 -6.13 -9.75
N HIS A 116 -19.60 -6.91 -10.10
CA HIS A 116 -20.98 -6.68 -9.66
C HIS A 116 -21.09 -6.75 -8.13
N ARG A 117 -20.54 -7.81 -7.50
CA ARG A 117 -20.57 -7.92 -6.04
C ARG A 117 -19.89 -6.74 -5.34
N LEU A 118 -18.79 -6.24 -5.88
CA LEU A 118 -18.11 -5.05 -5.37
C LEU A 118 -18.94 -3.79 -5.56
N ALA A 119 -19.60 -3.67 -6.71
CA ALA A 119 -20.42 -2.51 -7.06
C ALA A 119 -21.66 -2.37 -6.17
N ASP A 120 -22.23 -3.46 -5.67
CA ASP A 120 -23.38 -3.45 -4.74
C ASP A 120 -23.07 -2.61 -3.48
N ASP A 121 -21.81 -2.62 -3.02
CA ASP A 121 -21.34 -1.83 -1.87
C ASP A 121 -20.50 -0.61 -2.29
N GLY A 122 -20.62 -0.17 -3.53
CA GLY A 122 -20.00 1.06 -4.05
C GLY A 122 -18.51 0.99 -4.31
N LEU A 123 -17.89 -0.20 -4.31
CA LEU A 123 -16.49 -0.40 -4.68
C LEU A 123 -16.30 -0.50 -6.19
N THR A 124 -15.13 -0.15 -6.68
CA THR A 124 -14.78 -0.23 -8.10
C THR A 124 -13.37 -0.76 -8.31
N THR A 125 -13.14 -1.37 -9.45
CA THR A 125 -11.81 -1.76 -9.94
C THR A 125 -11.26 -0.77 -10.98
N ARG A 126 -12.10 0.20 -11.39
CA ARG A 126 -11.75 1.19 -12.42
C ARG A 126 -10.51 2.00 -12.03
N GLU A 127 -9.53 2.07 -12.95
CA GLU A 127 -8.28 2.81 -12.77
C GLU A 127 -7.43 2.37 -11.54
N ALA A 128 -7.70 1.18 -11.00
CA ALA A 128 -6.83 0.61 -9.96
C ALA A 128 -5.47 0.20 -10.54
N CYS A 129 -5.39 0.01 -11.86
CA CYS A 129 -4.23 -0.47 -12.60
C CYS A 129 -3.99 0.32 -13.89
N GLY A 130 -3.04 -0.12 -14.72
CA GLY A 130 -2.77 0.45 -16.05
C GLY A 130 -2.08 1.82 -16.02
N ASN A 131 -2.11 2.50 -17.15
CA ASN A 131 -1.56 3.83 -17.36
C ASN A 131 -2.60 4.91 -17.00
N SER A 132 -2.95 4.95 -15.75
CA SER A 132 -4.05 5.76 -15.21
C SER A 132 -3.66 6.49 -13.93
N VAL A 133 -4.53 7.40 -13.50
CA VAL A 133 -4.49 7.94 -12.13
C VAL A 133 -4.87 6.81 -11.17
N ARG A 134 -3.87 6.37 -10.40
CA ARG A 134 -4.01 5.26 -9.46
C ARG A 134 -4.83 5.67 -8.24
N ASN A 135 -5.11 4.71 -7.37
CA ASN A 135 -5.76 5.02 -6.10
C ASN A 135 -5.08 6.21 -5.42
N ILE A 136 -5.85 7.22 -5.02
CA ILE A 136 -5.37 8.35 -4.25
C ILE A 136 -5.28 7.90 -2.80
N THR A 137 -4.06 7.90 -2.27
CA THR A 137 -3.79 7.52 -0.88
C THR A 137 -3.93 8.73 0.04
N ALA A 138 -4.40 8.51 1.26
CA ALA A 138 -4.43 9.53 2.30
C ALA A 138 -3.96 8.98 3.64
N CYS A 139 -3.48 9.86 4.51
CA CYS A 139 -3.08 9.50 5.86
C CYS A 139 -4.16 8.66 6.55
N PRO A 140 -3.86 7.44 7.03
CA PRO A 140 -4.86 6.60 7.68
C PRO A 140 -5.35 7.18 9.00
N TYR A 141 -4.58 8.06 9.61
CA TYR A 141 -4.89 8.73 10.88
C TYR A 141 -5.71 10.02 10.71
N ALA A 142 -6.00 10.42 9.47
CA ALA A 142 -6.71 11.66 9.17
C ALA A 142 -8.07 11.74 9.86
N GLY A 143 -8.38 12.90 10.45
CA GLY A 143 -9.59 13.19 11.23
C GLY A 143 -9.47 12.88 12.73
N VAL A 144 -8.41 12.17 13.16
CA VAL A 144 -8.28 11.75 14.57
C VAL A 144 -6.87 11.90 15.14
N ALA A 145 -5.85 12.15 14.34
CA ALA A 145 -4.48 12.29 14.83
C ALA A 145 -4.28 13.60 15.62
N ALA A 146 -3.51 13.52 16.70
CA ALA A 146 -3.25 14.68 17.56
C ALA A 146 -2.37 15.75 16.88
N ASP A 147 -1.52 15.33 15.93
CA ASP A 147 -0.55 16.18 15.21
C ASP A 147 -1.02 16.61 13.81
N GLU A 148 -2.27 16.27 13.43
CA GLU A 148 -2.77 16.67 12.12
C GLU A 148 -3.12 18.16 12.05
N ARG A 149 -2.91 18.77 10.89
CA ARG A 149 -3.30 20.16 10.63
C ARG A 149 -4.80 20.27 10.39
N PHE A 150 -5.34 19.34 9.60
CA PHE A 150 -6.77 19.12 9.39
C PHE A 150 -6.99 17.79 8.66
N ASP A 151 -8.22 17.27 8.71
CA ASP A 151 -8.61 16.05 8.01
C ASP A 151 -8.50 16.21 6.49
N VAL A 152 -7.59 15.45 5.87
CA VAL A 152 -7.37 15.47 4.42
C VAL A 152 -8.27 14.52 3.66
N THR A 153 -9.06 13.68 4.33
CA THR A 153 -9.93 12.69 3.71
C THR A 153 -10.93 13.31 2.72
N PRO A 154 -11.66 14.40 3.07
CA PRO A 154 -12.63 14.99 2.16
C PRO A 154 -12.00 15.53 0.86
N TYR A 155 -10.79 16.09 0.95
CA TYR A 155 -10.06 16.61 -0.20
C TYR A 155 -9.58 15.50 -1.14
N ALA A 156 -9.03 14.43 -0.58
CA ALA A 156 -8.59 13.27 -1.34
C ALA A 156 -9.79 12.54 -1.98
N GLU A 157 -10.94 12.47 -1.30
CA GLU A 157 -12.17 11.92 -1.85
C GLU A 157 -12.70 12.76 -3.01
N SER A 158 -12.78 14.07 -2.85
CA SER A 158 -13.24 15.00 -3.90
C SER A 158 -12.35 14.91 -5.14
N LEU A 159 -11.02 14.86 -4.97
CA LEU A 159 -10.10 14.67 -6.09
C LEU A 159 -10.27 13.28 -6.73
N THR A 160 -10.54 12.24 -5.94
CA THR A 160 -10.85 10.91 -6.48
C THR A 160 -12.10 10.93 -7.35
N ARG A 161 -13.18 11.56 -6.89
CA ARG A 161 -14.44 11.69 -7.65
C ARG A 161 -14.26 12.47 -8.92
N PHE A 162 -13.51 13.57 -8.87
CA PHE A 162 -13.20 14.39 -10.02
C PHE A 162 -12.39 13.64 -11.09
N LEU A 163 -11.40 12.86 -10.67
CA LEU A 163 -10.49 12.18 -11.60
C LEU A 163 -10.97 10.79 -12.04
N LEU A 164 -11.83 10.12 -11.28
CA LEU A 164 -12.35 8.80 -11.66
C LEU A 164 -13.23 8.91 -12.92
N ARG A 165 -12.85 8.19 -13.97
CA ARG A 165 -13.46 8.27 -15.33
C ARG A 165 -13.22 9.60 -16.04
N HIS A 166 -12.39 10.49 -15.52
CA HIS A 166 -12.04 11.72 -16.23
C HIS A 166 -11.28 11.38 -17.53
N PRO A 167 -11.52 12.09 -18.66
CA PRO A 167 -10.89 11.79 -19.95
C PRO A 167 -9.35 11.79 -19.95
N LEU A 168 -8.72 12.48 -19.00
CA LEU A 168 -7.28 12.48 -18.84
C LEU A 168 -6.77 11.28 -18.04
N SER A 169 -7.59 10.68 -17.16
CA SER A 169 -7.12 9.77 -16.13
C SER A 169 -6.65 8.41 -16.62
N SER A 170 -7.14 7.92 -17.75
CA SER A 170 -6.85 6.57 -18.26
C SER A 170 -6.10 6.54 -19.59
N THR A 171 -5.61 7.69 -20.04
CA THR A 171 -4.88 7.84 -21.31
C THR A 171 -3.51 8.50 -21.11
N LEU A 172 -2.87 8.24 -19.98
CA LEU A 172 -1.58 8.79 -19.60
C LEU A 172 -0.43 7.98 -20.18
N PRO A 173 0.78 8.57 -20.35
CA PRO A 173 1.97 7.81 -20.75
C PRO A 173 2.29 6.68 -19.77
N ARG A 174 2.01 6.89 -18.47
CA ARG A 174 2.28 5.92 -17.41
C ARG A 174 1.36 6.15 -16.20
N LYS A 175 1.35 5.16 -15.25
CA LYS A 175 0.69 5.28 -13.95
C LYS A 175 1.05 6.60 -13.26
N PHE A 176 0.04 7.29 -12.74
CA PHE A 176 0.16 8.54 -12.00
C PHE A 176 -0.32 8.33 -10.56
N LYS A 177 0.49 8.72 -9.59
CA LYS A 177 0.26 8.48 -8.16
C LYS A 177 0.06 9.80 -7.43
N ILE A 178 -0.99 9.88 -6.60
CA ILE A 178 -1.31 11.04 -5.77
C ILE A 178 -1.42 10.58 -4.31
N ALA A 179 -0.94 11.42 -3.38
CA ALA A 179 -1.03 11.17 -1.94
C ALA A 179 -1.34 12.45 -1.17
N PHE A 180 -2.13 12.31 -0.08
CA PHE A 180 -2.50 13.38 0.84
C PHE A 180 -2.04 13.07 2.26
N GLU A 181 -1.35 14.03 2.89
CA GLU A 181 -0.90 13.92 4.29
C GLU A 181 -1.41 15.11 5.11
N GLY A 182 -2.01 14.79 6.27
CA GLY A 182 -2.53 15.78 7.22
C GLY A 182 -1.66 16.00 8.44
N CYS A 183 -0.86 15.00 8.81
CA CYS A 183 -0.05 14.97 10.02
C CYS A 183 1.34 15.60 9.83
N ALA A 184 2.02 15.86 10.94
CA ALA A 184 3.41 16.30 10.91
C ALA A 184 4.33 15.22 10.33
N THR A 185 4.09 13.95 10.70
CA THR A 185 4.78 12.79 10.10
C THR A 185 4.16 12.43 8.75
N ASP A 186 4.99 12.05 7.77
CA ASP A 186 4.52 11.62 6.45
C ASP A 186 4.25 10.11 6.40
N HIS A 187 3.00 9.71 6.64
CA HIS A 187 2.58 8.30 6.68
C HIS A 187 2.33 7.69 5.30
N VAL A 188 2.13 8.51 4.27
CA VAL A 188 1.81 8.06 2.90
C VAL A 188 2.92 8.33 1.89
N ALA A 189 4.08 8.77 2.39
CA ALA A 189 5.27 9.06 1.60
C ALA A 189 4.97 9.99 0.39
N THR A 190 4.43 11.17 0.68
CA THR A 190 4.06 12.17 -0.34
C THR A 190 5.21 12.47 -1.30
N GLY A 191 6.44 12.53 -0.77
CA GLY A 191 7.67 12.82 -1.53
C GLY A 191 8.05 11.80 -2.61
N VAL A 192 7.44 10.61 -2.66
CA VAL A 192 7.68 9.60 -3.72
C VAL A 192 6.47 9.37 -4.61
N ASN A 193 5.51 10.30 -4.60
CA ASN A 193 4.36 10.29 -5.51
C ASN A 193 4.57 11.28 -6.65
N ASP A 194 3.84 11.08 -7.76
CA ASP A 194 3.89 11.99 -8.90
C ASP A 194 3.31 13.36 -8.51
N LEU A 195 2.36 13.37 -7.56
CA LEU A 195 1.81 14.58 -6.94
C LEU A 195 1.54 14.32 -5.46
N GLY A 196 2.09 15.15 -4.58
CA GLY A 196 1.94 15.05 -3.12
C GLY A 196 1.33 16.32 -2.55
N PHE A 197 0.34 16.16 -1.66
CA PHE A 197 -0.35 17.23 -0.95
C PHE A 197 -0.15 17.06 0.56
N ARG A 198 0.51 18.02 1.21
CA ARG A 198 0.64 18.06 2.67
C ARG A 198 -0.14 19.24 3.23
N ALA A 199 -1.01 18.98 4.19
CA ALA A 199 -1.83 19.99 4.83
C ALA A 199 -0.98 21.06 5.53
N VAL A 200 -1.28 22.32 5.27
CA VAL A 200 -0.65 23.48 5.90
C VAL A 200 -1.70 24.56 6.16
N ALA A 201 -1.48 25.38 7.18
CA ALA A 201 -2.29 26.58 7.42
C ALA A 201 -1.68 27.78 6.68
N GLY A 202 -2.53 28.57 6.05
CA GLY A 202 -2.16 29.84 5.45
C GLY A 202 -1.91 30.93 6.49
N PRO A 203 -1.37 32.10 6.05
CA PRO A 203 -1.11 33.24 6.94
C PRO A 203 -2.39 33.77 7.63
N ASP A 204 -3.53 33.61 6.98
CA ASP A 204 -4.87 33.97 7.45
C ASP A 204 -5.58 32.85 8.23
N GLY A 205 -4.89 31.73 8.48
CA GLY A 205 -5.45 30.53 9.09
C GLY A 205 -6.28 29.66 8.12
N GLY A 206 -6.39 30.06 6.84
CA GLY A 206 -7.08 29.29 5.81
C GLY A 206 -6.40 27.94 5.53
N ARG A 207 -7.21 26.93 5.16
CA ARG A 207 -6.70 25.59 4.82
C ARG A 207 -6.03 25.59 3.45
N GLY A 208 -4.87 24.98 3.36
CA GLY A 208 -4.14 24.82 2.12
C GLY A 208 -3.20 23.64 2.14
N PHE A 209 -2.48 23.47 1.05
CA PHE A 209 -1.52 22.38 0.88
C PHE A 209 -0.17 22.89 0.41
N ARG A 210 0.88 22.37 1.01
CA ARG A 210 2.19 22.32 0.37
C ARG A 210 2.15 21.24 -0.68
N VAL A 211 2.46 21.59 -1.93
CA VAL A 211 2.33 20.66 -3.08
C VAL A 211 3.70 20.34 -3.63
N THR A 212 3.95 19.05 -3.83
CA THR A 212 5.19 18.55 -4.44
C THR A 212 4.88 17.73 -5.70
N ALA A 213 5.79 17.72 -6.69
CA ALA A 213 5.59 17.04 -7.95
C ALA A 213 6.84 16.28 -8.42
N GLY A 214 6.65 15.19 -9.17
CA GLY A 214 7.72 14.48 -9.85
C GLY A 214 8.43 13.42 -9.02
N GLY A 215 7.90 13.01 -7.88
CA GLY A 215 8.46 11.95 -7.06
C GLY A 215 8.26 10.55 -7.63
N GLY A 216 9.05 9.60 -7.15
CA GLY A 216 8.86 8.18 -7.53
C GLY A 216 9.97 7.23 -7.10
N THR A 217 9.54 6.03 -6.79
CA THR A 217 10.40 4.83 -6.60
C THR A 217 10.70 4.13 -7.94
N ALA A 218 11.26 2.95 -7.92
CA ALA A 218 11.76 2.15 -9.05
C ALA A 218 13.06 2.72 -9.65
N ILE A 219 13.36 2.39 -10.90
CA ILE A 219 14.55 2.92 -11.58
C ILE A 219 14.58 4.45 -11.46
N MET A 220 15.72 5.01 -11.08
CA MET A 220 15.91 6.43 -10.81
C MET A 220 14.94 6.93 -9.72
N THR A 221 15.16 6.49 -8.48
CA THR A 221 14.44 7.03 -7.32
C THR A 221 14.58 8.55 -7.28
N THR A 222 13.46 9.25 -7.07
CA THR A 222 13.42 10.71 -7.12
C THR A 222 12.51 11.22 -6.02
N SER A 223 13.03 12.11 -5.18
CA SER A 223 12.20 12.89 -4.26
C SER A 223 11.51 14.00 -5.05
N ALA A 224 10.23 14.21 -4.78
CA ALA A 224 9.42 15.22 -5.46
C ALA A 224 9.96 16.63 -5.21
N GLY A 225 9.94 17.45 -6.25
CA GLY A 225 10.27 18.88 -6.15
C GLY A 225 9.09 19.70 -5.62
N LEU A 226 9.39 20.82 -4.98
CA LEU A 226 8.37 21.74 -4.46
C LEU A 226 7.66 22.48 -5.61
N LEU A 227 6.34 22.30 -5.71
CA LEU A 227 5.50 22.97 -6.70
C LEU A 227 4.84 24.23 -6.11
N HIS A 228 4.21 24.12 -4.94
CA HIS A 228 3.66 25.23 -4.19
C HIS A 228 4.01 25.11 -2.72
N GLU A 229 4.52 26.18 -2.11
CA GLU A 229 4.71 26.24 -0.65
C GLU A 229 3.36 26.30 0.07
N PHE A 230 2.45 27.07 -0.48
CA PHE A 230 1.05 27.14 -0.07
C PHE A 230 0.14 27.20 -1.29
N LEU A 231 -0.82 26.29 -1.36
CA LEU A 231 -1.91 26.28 -2.32
C LEU A 231 -3.23 26.28 -1.56
N PRO A 232 -4.14 27.25 -1.77
CA PRO A 232 -5.48 27.19 -1.18
C PRO A 232 -6.14 25.84 -1.49
N ALA A 233 -6.78 25.24 -0.50
CA ALA A 233 -7.39 23.90 -0.67
C ALA A 233 -8.47 23.86 -1.77
N SER A 234 -9.09 25.01 -2.08
CA SER A 234 -10.04 25.17 -3.17
C SER A 234 -9.47 24.95 -4.58
N GLU A 235 -8.13 25.02 -4.74
CA GLU A 235 -7.45 24.95 -6.04
C GLU A 235 -6.95 23.53 -6.40
N ILE A 236 -7.08 22.54 -5.51
CA ILE A 236 -6.45 21.21 -5.70
C ILE A 236 -6.90 20.51 -7.00
N LEU A 237 -8.15 20.66 -7.40
CA LEU A 237 -8.68 20.05 -8.64
C LEU A 237 -8.01 20.66 -9.88
N ARG A 238 -7.86 21.98 -9.91
CA ARG A 238 -7.22 22.70 -11.03
C ARG A 238 -5.74 22.36 -11.15
N VAL A 239 -5.04 22.32 -10.01
CA VAL A 239 -3.62 21.95 -9.98
C VAL A 239 -3.42 20.51 -10.47
N ALA A 240 -4.22 19.56 -9.98
CA ALA A 240 -4.13 18.17 -10.42
C ALA A 240 -4.40 18.03 -11.92
N GLU A 241 -5.43 18.69 -12.44
CA GLU A 241 -5.72 18.65 -13.89
C GLU A 241 -4.61 19.31 -14.71
N ALA A 242 -4.07 20.45 -14.29
CA ALA A 242 -2.98 21.11 -15.01
C ALA A 242 -1.74 20.21 -15.11
N VAL A 243 -1.34 19.56 -14.01
CA VAL A 243 -0.22 18.60 -14.02
C VAL A 243 -0.50 17.41 -14.94
N LEU A 244 -1.73 16.86 -14.92
CA LEU A 244 -2.10 15.74 -15.80
C LEU A 244 -2.10 16.14 -17.27
N ARG A 245 -2.55 17.35 -17.62
CA ARG A 245 -2.50 17.87 -18.99
C ARG A 245 -1.07 18.01 -19.51
N VAL A 246 -0.16 18.56 -18.69
CA VAL A 246 1.28 18.63 -19.03
C VAL A 246 1.84 17.24 -19.23
N PHE A 247 1.55 16.31 -18.30
CA PHE A 247 2.05 14.92 -18.39
C PHE A 247 1.50 14.19 -19.62
N LYS A 248 0.22 14.35 -19.96
CA LYS A 248 -0.38 13.77 -21.17
C LYS A 248 0.23 14.33 -22.45
N ARG A 249 0.47 15.65 -22.51
CA ARG A 249 0.97 16.32 -23.71
C ARG A 249 2.46 16.10 -23.97
N LEU A 250 3.29 16.12 -22.91
CA LEU A 250 4.76 16.10 -23.02
C LEU A 250 5.40 14.78 -22.58
N GLY A 251 4.60 13.85 -22.07
CA GLY A 251 5.10 12.55 -21.61
C GLY A 251 5.50 11.62 -22.76
N ASP A 252 6.41 10.71 -22.47
CA ASP A 252 6.90 9.72 -23.42
C ASP A 252 5.94 8.52 -23.47
N TYR A 253 5.40 8.21 -24.65
CA TYR A 253 4.54 7.05 -24.89
C TYR A 253 5.29 5.86 -25.49
N GLU A 254 6.50 6.05 -25.99
CA GLU A 254 7.26 5.04 -26.72
C GLU A 254 8.18 4.22 -25.81
N HIS A 255 8.90 4.88 -24.89
CA HIS A 255 9.91 4.24 -24.05
C HIS A 255 9.34 3.78 -22.70
N LYS A 256 8.72 2.61 -22.66
CA LYS A 256 8.00 2.04 -21.50
C LYS A 256 8.76 2.11 -20.16
N GLN A 257 10.08 2.07 -20.14
CA GLN A 257 10.89 2.14 -18.93
C GLN A 257 11.18 3.57 -18.45
N ARG A 258 10.98 4.58 -19.32
CA ARG A 258 11.31 6.00 -19.04
C ARG A 258 10.10 6.94 -19.18
N ASN A 259 8.90 6.42 -19.14
CA ASN A 259 7.66 7.15 -19.41
C ASN A 259 6.92 7.65 -18.16
N ARG A 260 7.51 7.56 -16.93
CA ARG A 260 6.98 8.20 -15.73
C ARG A 260 7.24 9.70 -15.73
N MET A 261 6.38 10.49 -15.06
CA MET A 261 6.47 11.96 -14.98
C MET A 261 7.87 12.43 -14.55
N LYS A 262 8.51 11.77 -13.59
CA LYS A 262 9.87 12.11 -13.15
C LYS A 262 10.93 12.08 -14.27
N PHE A 263 10.79 11.19 -15.24
CA PHE A 263 11.68 11.16 -16.40
C PHE A 263 11.42 12.33 -17.35
N MET A 264 10.14 12.68 -17.57
CA MET A 264 9.77 13.87 -18.35
C MET A 264 10.36 15.14 -17.71
N ILE A 265 10.21 15.30 -16.39
CA ILE A 265 10.78 16.44 -15.64
C ILE A 265 12.32 16.45 -15.76
N LYS A 266 12.97 15.28 -15.65
CA LYS A 266 14.43 15.17 -15.82
C LYS A 266 14.88 15.60 -17.21
N THR A 267 14.15 15.19 -18.24
CA THR A 267 14.49 15.50 -19.66
C THR A 267 14.28 16.97 -19.97
N LEU A 268 13.16 17.57 -19.53
CA LEU A 268 12.85 18.97 -19.76
C LEU A 268 13.66 19.92 -18.88
N GLY A 269 14.06 19.48 -17.69
CA GLY A 269 14.48 20.33 -16.58
C GLY A 269 13.29 20.92 -15.82
N TRP A 270 13.50 21.14 -14.50
CA TRP A 270 12.45 21.62 -13.59
C TRP A 270 11.86 22.97 -14.01
N THR A 271 12.71 23.91 -14.40
CA THR A 271 12.28 25.28 -14.79
C THR A 271 11.32 25.24 -15.97
N ARG A 272 11.70 24.58 -17.08
CA ARG A 272 10.85 24.49 -18.26
C ARG A 272 9.56 23.72 -17.99
N TRP A 273 9.64 22.62 -17.22
CA TRP A 273 8.44 21.88 -16.84
C TRP A 273 7.48 22.76 -16.01
N ARG A 274 8.03 23.59 -15.10
CA ARG A 274 7.27 24.53 -14.28
C ARG A 274 6.57 25.59 -15.13
N GLU A 275 7.22 26.13 -16.15
CA GLU A 275 6.62 27.07 -17.10
C GLU A 275 5.45 26.44 -17.87
N GLU A 276 5.58 25.18 -18.30
CA GLU A 276 4.49 24.45 -18.96
C GLU A 276 3.30 24.23 -18.01
N TYR A 277 3.57 23.91 -16.76
CA TYR A 277 2.56 23.78 -15.72
C TYR A 277 1.85 25.12 -15.44
N ASP A 278 2.58 26.19 -15.25
CA ASP A 278 2.01 27.52 -14.95
C ASP A 278 1.13 28.02 -16.10
N ARG A 279 1.49 27.74 -17.35
CA ARG A 279 0.65 27.99 -18.53
C ARG A 279 -0.66 27.19 -18.50
N GLU A 280 -0.59 25.90 -18.20
CA GLU A 280 -1.78 25.05 -18.13
C GLU A 280 -2.69 25.44 -16.95
N LEU A 281 -2.12 25.78 -15.80
CA LEU A 281 -2.90 26.24 -14.64
C LEU A 281 -3.62 27.57 -14.95
N THR A 282 -2.94 28.51 -15.58
CA THR A 282 -3.55 29.77 -16.03
C THR A 282 -4.67 29.51 -17.04
N ALA A 283 -4.43 28.64 -18.01
CA ALA A 283 -5.46 28.26 -18.98
C ALA A 283 -6.65 27.53 -18.33
N ALA A 284 -6.43 26.70 -17.32
CA ALA A 284 -7.50 26.01 -16.58
C ALA A 284 -8.37 27.02 -15.80
N ARG A 285 -7.75 28.03 -15.20
CA ARG A 285 -8.48 29.13 -14.51
C ARG A 285 -9.32 29.96 -15.48
N LEU A 286 -8.77 30.29 -16.65
CA LEU A 286 -9.49 31.05 -17.68
C LEU A 286 -10.66 30.26 -18.29
N ARG A 287 -10.49 28.94 -18.49
CA ARG A 287 -11.59 28.11 -19.02
C ARG A 287 -12.79 27.99 -18.06
N GLY A 288 -12.56 28.08 -16.75
CA GLY A 288 -13.61 28.00 -15.74
C GLY A 288 -14.34 26.65 -15.66
N GLN A 289 -13.83 25.60 -16.36
CA GLN A 289 -14.50 24.28 -16.46
C GLN A 289 -14.23 23.40 -15.23
N VAL A 290 -13.12 23.63 -14.53
CA VAL A 290 -12.80 22.90 -13.31
C VAL A 290 -13.41 23.63 -12.13
N PRO A 291 -14.29 22.98 -11.35
CA PRO A 291 -14.94 23.61 -10.22
C PRO A 291 -13.93 24.01 -9.15
N THR A 292 -14.23 25.08 -8.45
CA THR A 292 -13.57 25.40 -7.18
C THR A 292 -14.06 24.39 -6.14
N LEU A 293 -13.15 23.83 -5.36
CA LEU A 293 -13.51 22.88 -4.32
C LEU A 293 -13.87 23.65 -3.05
N GLU A 294 -15.12 23.56 -2.66
CA GLU A 294 -15.62 24.07 -1.38
C GLU A 294 -15.91 22.87 -0.47
N ILE A 295 -15.21 22.82 0.66
CA ILE A 295 -15.44 21.82 1.70
C ILE A 295 -15.71 22.60 2.98
N ASP A 296 -16.93 22.50 3.46
CA ASP A 296 -17.27 23.01 4.77
C ASP A 296 -16.43 22.29 5.83
N PRO A 297 -15.70 23.01 6.69
CA PRO A 297 -15.04 22.37 7.81
C PRO A 297 -16.11 21.66 8.64
N PRO A 298 -15.87 20.42 9.08
CA PRO A 298 -16.81 19.73 9.95
C PRO A 298 -17.08 20.64 11.17
N ALA A 299 -18.34 20.97 11.39
CA ALA A 299 -18.75 21.90 12.45
C ALA A 299 -18.32 21.43 13.84
N ASN A 300 -18.15 20.11 14.01
CA ASN A 300 -17.62 19.50 15.23
C ASN A 300 -16.80 18.26 14.87
N GLU A 301 -15.60 18.15 15.42
CA GLU A 301 -14.81 16.93 15.46
C GLU A 301 -15.33 15.99 16.58
N SER A 302 -16.65 15.88 16.69
CA SER A 302 -17.31 15.01 17.66
C SER A 302 -17.35 13.58 17.15
N ARG A 303 -17.44 12.66 18.09
CA ARG A 303 -17.71 11.26 17.82
C ARG A 303 -18.90 11.15 16.87
N PRO A 304 -18.81 10.38 15.77
CA PRO A 304 -19.98 10.09 14.95
C PRO A 304 -21.09 9.47 15.83
N GLU A 305 -22.32 9.94 15.69
CA GLU A 305 -23.47 9.28 16.33
C GLU A 305 -23.68 7.93 15.66
N TRP A 306 -23.64 6.85 16.42
CA TRP A 306 -23.98 5.52 15.96
C TRP A 306 -24.60 4.65 17.04
N VAL A 307 -25.40 3.71 16.61
CA VAL A 307 -25.87 2.63 17.48
C VAL A 307 -24.78 1.56 17.49
N LYS A 308 -24.23 1.26 18.66
CA LYS A 308 -23.20 0.25 18.84
C LYS A 308 -23.80 -1.14 18.60
N ASP A 309 -23.29 -1.85 17.61
CA ASP A 309 -23.69 -3.24 17.35
C ASP A 309 -23.17 -4.19 18.44
N SER A 310 -23.82 -5.33 18.59
CA SER A 310 -23.33 -6.42 19.42
C SER A 310 -22.05 -6.99 18.83
N SER A 311 -21.05 -7.19 19.67
CA SER A 311 -19.79 -7.81 19.25
C SER A 311 -19.90 -9.34 19.25
N PRO A 312 -19.31 -10.06 18.27
CA PRO A 312 -19.23 -11.52 18.35
C PRO A 312 -18.44 -11.94 19.60
N SER A 313 -18.80 -13.07 20.18
CA SER A 313 -18.00 -13.64 21.27
C SER A 313 -16.63 -14.13 20.75
N VAL A 314 -15.64 -14.21 21.65
CA VAL A 314 -14.32 -14.76 21.30
C VAL A 314 -14.43 -16.17 20.71
N GLY A 315 -15.29 -17.04 21.27
CA GLY A 315 -15.51 -18.39 20.76
C GLY A 315 -16.12 -18.41 19.34
N GLN A 316 -17.04 -17.51 19.03
CA GLN A 316 -17.59 -17.37 17.67
C GLN A 316 -16.51 -16.94 16.68
N VAL A 317 -15.64 -15.98 17.05
CA VAL A 317 -14.54 -15.53 16.19
C VAL A 317 -13.57 -16.69 15.92
N VAL A 318 -13.11 -17.41 16.96
CA VAL A 318 -12.23 -18.58 16.81
C VAL A 318 -12.85 -19.62 15.89
N SER A 319 -14.12 -19.99 16.13
CA SER A 319 -14.82 -21.02 15.33
C SER A 319 -14.90 -20.63 13.85
N ARG A 320 -15.28 -19.39 13.55
CA ARG A 320 -15.44 -18.90 12.18
C ARG A 320 -14.10 -18.80 11.43
N VAL A 321 -13.10 -18.18 12.04
CA VAL A 321 -11.77 -18.00 11.40
C VAL A 321 -11.08 -19.36 11.20
N SER A 322 -11.21 -20.28 12.15
CA SER A 322 -10.66 -21.64 12.00
C SER A 322 -11.39 -22.49 10.96
N ALA A 323 -12.67 -22.22 10.70
CA ALA A 323 -13.44 -22.89 9.66
C ALA A 323 -13.26 -22.25 8.27
N GLY A 324 -12.69 -21.05 8.20
CA GLY A 324 -12.41 -20.34 6.96
C GLY A 324 -11.52 -21.15 6.03
N ARG A 325 -11.90 -21.25 4.76
CA ARG A 325 -11.17 -22.09 3.79
C ARG A 325 -10.32 -21.23 2.86
N VAL A 326 -9.06 -21.60 2.78
CA VAL A 326 -8.15 -21.19 1.70
C VAL A 326 -8.02 -22.36 0.74
N SER A 327 -8.26 -22.16 -0.54
CA SER A 327 -8.35 -23.23 -1.53
C SER A 327 -7.29 -23.15 -2.63
N GLY A 328 -6.90 -24.31 -3.14
CA GLY A 328 -6.06 -24.50 -4.33
C GLY A 328 -4.54 -24.36 -4.09
N PRO A 329 -3.72 -24.85 -5.02
CA PRO A 329 -2.27 -24.73 -4.98
C PRO A 329 -1.78 -23.32 -5.34
N GLY A 330 -0.56 -22.98 -4.96
CA GLY A 330 0.09 -21.68 -5.22
C GLY A 330 0.02 -20.77 -4.00
N LEU A 331 -0.20 -19.47 -4.22
CA LEU A 331 -0.18 -18.44 -3.18
C LEU A 331 -0.92 -18.87 -1.91
N THR A 332 -0.17 -18.98 -0.80
CA THR A 332 -0.70 -19.31 0.52
C THR A 332 -0.66 -18.06 1.38
N PRO A 333 -1.77 -17.66 2.02
CA PRO A 333 -1.79 -16.47 2.87
C PRO A 333 -0.89 -16.64 4.08
N ASN A 334 -0.30 -15.55 4.55
CA ASN A 334 0.48 -15.53 5.78
C ASN A 334 -0.47 -15.35 6.98
N ILE A 335 -1.07 -16.45 7.43
CA ILE A 335 -2.03 -16.46 8.54
C ILE A 335 -1.33 -16.87 9.81
N VAL A 336 -1.43 -16.03 10.83
CA VAL A 336 -1.01 -16.39 12.18
C VAL A 336 -2.13 -17.19 12.85
N PRO A 337 -1.79 -18.32 13.50
CA PRO A 337 -2.77 -19.09 14.25
C PRO A 337 -3.47 -18.26 15.32
N VAL A 338 -4.75 -18.52 15.55
CA VAL A 338 -5.48 -17.93 16.68
C VAL A 338 -4.79 -18.29 18.00
N PHE A 339 -4.73 -17.34 18.92
CA PHE A 339 -4.10 -17.55 20.21
C PHE A 339 -4.93 -16.97 21.35
N GLN A 340 -4.75 -17.53 22.57
CA GLN A 340 -5.36 -16.98 23.75
C GLN A 340 -4.56 -15.78 24.26
N ALA A 341 -5.25 -14.65 24.38
CA ALA A 341 -4.66 -13.40 24.80
C ALA A 341 -4.48 -13.33 26.32
N GLY A 342 -3.26 -13.51 26.79
CA GLY A 342 -2.86 -13.25 28.19
C GLY A 342 -2.63 -11.74 28.46
N ASP A 343 -2.46 -11.40 29.73
CA ASP A 343 -2.27 -10.00 30.17
C ASP A 343 -0.97 -9.39 29.63
N GLU A 344 0.09 -10.16 29.59
CA GLU A 344 1.38 -9.72 29.06
C GLU A 344 1.33 -9.46 27.54
N ALA A 345 0.69 -10.35 26.77
CA ALA A 345 0.49 -10.17 25.34
C ALA A 345 -0.39 -8.93 25.06
N TYR A 346 -1.42 -8.71 25.87
CA TYR A 346 -2.22 -7.49 25.80
C TYR A 346 -1.39 -6.22 26.08
N ALA A 347 -0.54 -6.26 27.11
CA ALA A 347 0.29 -5.11 27.46
C ALA A 347 1.26 -4.74 26.31
N ARG A 348 1.91 -5.73 25.70
CA ARG A 348 2.77 -5.54 24.52
C ARG A 348 1.98 -4.98 23.34
N TRP A 349 0.85 -5.60 23.01
CA TRP A 349 0.00 -5.12 21.91
C TRP A 349 -0.49 -3.69 22.15
N ARG A 350 -0.91 -3.36 23.37
CA ARG A 350 -1.33 -2.01 23.70
C ARG A 350 -0.21 -0.99 23.52
N ALA A 351 1.01 -1.34 23.84
CA ALA A 351 2.17 -0.46 23.71
C ALA A 351 2.53 -0.12 22.26
N THR A 352 2.36 -1.07 21.34
CA THR A 352 2.74 -0.89 19.91
C THR A 352 1.55 -0.52 19.02
N ASN A 353 0.37 -1.10 19.26
CA ASN A 353 -0.77 -1.03 18.35
C ASN A 353 -1.82 0.02 18.74
N VAL A 354 -1.76 0.59 19.97
CA VAL A 354 -2.75 1.57 20.41
C VAL A 354 -2.12 2.95 20.52
N ARG A 355 -2.74 3.92 19.86
CA ARG A 355 -2.29 5.31 19.85
C ARG A 355 -3.41 6.24 20.33
N PRO A 356 -3.11 7.29 21.10
CA PRO A 356 -4.11 8.28 21.46
C PRO A 356 -4.61 8.98 20.19
N GLN A 357 -5.91 9.31 20.17
CA GLN A 357 -6.42 10.27 19.22
C GLN A 357 -6.69 11.63 19.89
N LYS A 358 -6.88 12.68 19.10
CA LYS A 358 -7.07 14.04 19.63
C LYS A 358 -8.34 14.19 20.49
N GLN A 359 -9.35 13.33 20.24
CA GLN A 359 -10.61 13.37 21.00
C GLN A 359 -10.47 12.56 22.29
N PHE A 360 -10.76 13.21 23.40
CA PHE A 360 -10.64 12.62 24.75
C PHE A 360 -11.52 11.37 24.93
N GLY A 361 -10.97 10.35 25.58
CA GLY A 361 -11.67 9.09 25.87
C GLY A 361 -11.61 8.06 24.74
N TYR A 362 -10.99 8.40 23.60
CA TYR A 362 -10.85 7.52 22.43
C TYR A 362 -9.40 7.30 22.04
N VAL A 363 -9.19 6.17 21.41
CA VAL A 363 -7.89 5.77 20.86
C VAL A 363 -8.04 5.19 19.45
N MET A 364 -6.94 5.17 18.74
CA MET A 364 -6.77 4.39 17.51
C MET A 364 -6.17 3.04 17.86
N ALA A 365 -6.61 1.97 17.18
CA ALA A 365 -6.07 0.63 17.37
C ALA A 365 -5.72 0.00 16.01
N VAL A 366 -4.48 -0.47 15.88
CA VAL A 366 -4.00 -1.16 14.67
C VAL A 366 -4.19 -2.66 14.83
N ALA A 367 -4.86 -3.28 13.88
CA ALA A 367 -4.82 -4.72 13.65
C ALA A 367 -3.67 -5.01 12.69
N THR A 368 -2.61 -5.65 13.18
CA THR A 368 -1.48 -6.08 12.36
C THR A 368 -1.92 -7.21 11.44
N VAL A 369 -1.68 -7.05 10.15
CA VAL A 369 -2.03 -8.01 9.11
C VAL A 369 -0.75 -8.55 8.47
N PRO A 370 -0.30 -9.76 8.87
CA PRO A 370 0.97 -10.31 8.41
C PRO A 370 1.10 -10.30 6.89
N LEU A 371 2.10 -9.60 6.36
CA LEU A 371 2.35 -9.38 4.93
C LEU A 371 1.13 -8.90 4.12
N GLY A 372 0.15 -8.30 4.79
CA GLY A 372 -1.06 -7.77 4.18
C GLY A 372 -2.11 -8.81 3.78
N ASP A 373 -2.05 -10.05 4.26
CA ASP A 373 -2.99 -11.11 3.87
C ASP A 373 -4.16 -11.24 4.84
N LEU A 374 -5.37 -11.15 4.31
CA LEU A 374 -6.62 -11.32 5.05
C LEU A 374 -7.48 -12.43 4.45
N THR A 375 -7.88 -13.40 5.26
CA THR A 375 -8.91 -14.36 4.85
C THR A 375 -10.29 -13.72 4.76
N SER A 376 -11.18 -14.33 4.00
CA SER A 376 -12.57 -13.86 3.89
C SER A 376 -13.25 -13.77 5.25
N GLU A 377 -13.04 -14.76 6.14
CA GLU A 377 -13.61 -14.72 7.49
C GLU A 377 -12.99 -13.63 8.38
N GLN A 378 -11.69 -13.38 8.26
CA GLN A 378 -11.06 -12.24 8.94
C GLN A 378 -11.65 -10.90 8.47
N MET A 379 -11.93 -10.74 7.18
CA MET A 379 -12.58 -9.53 6.64
C MET A 379 -13.98 -9.31 7.25
N ARG A 380 -14.81 -10.38 7.33
CA ARG A 380 -16.14 -10.32 7.96
C ARG A 380 -16.07 -9.95 9.45
N VAL A 381 -15.17 -10.62 10.18
CA VAL A 381 -14.94 -10.32 11.60
C VAL A 381 -14.50 -8.87 11.80
N LEU A 382 -13.57 -8.36 10.99
CA LEU A 382 -13.12 -6.97 11.06
C LEU A 382 -14.26 -5.98 10.81
N GLY A 383 -15.17 -6.28 9.88
CA GLY A 383 -16.38 -5.49 9.62
C GLY A 383 -17.30 -5.42 10.84
N GLU A 384 -17.54 -6.55 11.50
CA GLU A 384 -18.33 -6.60 12.75
C GLU A 384 -17.66 -5.86 13.89
N LEU A 385 -16.33 -6.01 14.05
CA LEU A 385 -15.57 -5.28 15.07
C LEU A 385 -15.55 -3.78 14.82
N ALA A 386 -15.52 -3.35 13.56
CA ALA A 386 -15.59 -1.93 13.21
C ALA A 386 -16.92 -1.30 13.65
N ARG A 387 -18.04 -2.03 13.52
CA ARG A 387 -19.34 -1.59 14.01
C ARG A 387 -19.45 -1.64 15.53
N ALA A 388 -18.87 -2.65 16.17
CA ALA A 388 -18.97 -2.84 17.61
C ALA A 388 -18.07 -1.89 18.43
N TYR A 389 -16.89 -1.55 17.89
CA TYR A 389 -15.85 -0.85 18.67
C TYR A 389 -15.36 0.46 18.03
N GLY A 390 -15.51 0.63 16.73
CA GLY A 390 -15.00 1.77 16.00
C GLY A 390 -16.09 2.72 15.48
N ASP A 391 -15.82 3.37 14.35
CA ASP A 391 -16.74 4.27 13.64
C ASP A 391 -17.43 3.57 12.44
N GLY A 392 -17.58 2.25 12.47
CA GLY A 392 -18.19 1.44 11.41
C GLY A 392 -17.32 1.25 10.17
N ALA A 393 -16.09 1.73 10.21
CA ALA A 393 -15.11 1.60 9.14
C ALA A 393 -13.73 1.28 9.70
N VAL A 394 -12.86 0.75 8.85
CA VAL A 394 -11.43 0.65 9.08
C VAL A 394 -10.66 1.47 8.04
N ARG A 395 -9.40 1.77 8.33
CA ARG A 395 -8.48 2.42 7.40
C ARG A 395 -7.37 1.45 7.02
N VAL A 396 -7.18 1.23 5.74
CA VAL A 396 -6.02 0.52 5.21
C VAL A 396 -4.79 1.41 5.33
N THR A 397 -3.69 0.88 5.89
CA THR A 397 -2.43 1.62 6.01
C THR A 397 -1.47 1.29 4.85
N PRO A 398 -0.50 2.17 4.52
CA PRO A 398 0.58 1.85 3.59
C PRO A 398 1.54 0.75 4.08
N ASP A 399 1.53 0.44 5.37
CA ASP A 399 2.27 -0.67 5.97
C ASP A 399 1.53 -2.02 5.86
N GLN A 400 0.37 -2.03 5.16
CA GLN A 400 -0.47 -3.19 4.87
C GLN A 400 -1.32 -3.68 6.05
N ASP A 401 -1.53 -2.83 7.04
CA ASP A 401 -2.37 -3.07 8.22
C ASP A 401 -3.75 -2.42 8.12
N LEU A 402 -4.58 -2.67 9.15
CA LEU A 402 -5.87 -2.02 9.30
C LEU A 402 -5.96 -1.23 10.61
N LEU A 403 -6.47 -0.01 10.52
CA LEU A 403 -6.63 0.91 11.64
C LEU A 403 -8.10 1.06 12.00
N PHE A 404 -8.45 0.79 13.27
CA PHE A 404 -9.70 1.17 13.91
C PHE A 404 -9.55 2.56 14.51
N ARG A 405 -10.56 3.41 14.31
CA ARG A 405 -10.65 4.75 14.92
C ARG A 405 -11.82 4.80 15.88
N TRP A 406 -11.84 5.80 16.76
CA TRP A 406 -12.92 6.02 17.71
C TRP A 406 -13.17 4.84 18.66
N VAL A 407 -12.14 4.09 18.97
CA VAL A 407 -12.21 3.01 19.95
C VAL A 407 -12.25 3.61 21.34
N ASN A 408 -13.31 3.34 22.09
CA ASN A 408 -13.40 3.79 23.48
C ASN A 408 -12.28 3.13 24.32
N THR A 409 -11.61 3.91 25.16
CA THR A 409 -10.51 3.41 26.00
C THR A 409 -10.90 2.22 26.88
N CYS A 410 -12.18 2.16 27.32
CA CYS A 410 -12.72 1.04 28.10
C CYS A 410 -12.92 -0.24 27.27
N ASP A 411 -13.05 -0.13 25.95
CA ASP A 411 -13.32 -1.26 25.05
C ASP A 411 -12.06 -1.89 24.46
N VAL A 412 -10.89 -1.24 24.60
CA VAL A 412 -9.62 -1.64 23.97
C VAL A 412 -9.27 -3.11 24.23
N ARG A 413 -9.43 -3.58 25.49
CA ARG A 413 -9.15 -4.96 25.87
C ARG A 413 -10.10 -5.96 25.21
N GLN A 414 -11.38 -5.57 25.05
CA GLN A 414 -12.38 -6.43 24.41
C GLN A 414 -12.14 -6.53 22.89
N LEU A 415 -11.77 -5.43 22.27
CA LEU A 415 -11.32 -5.43 20.86
C LEU A 415 -10.10 -6.33 20.68
N TYR A 416 -9.05 -6.16 21.51
CA TYR A 416 -7.84 -6.97 21.46
C TYR A 416 -8.12 -8.47 21.53
N ARG A 417 -8.94 -8.92 22.47
CA ARG A 417 -9.28 -10.35 22.63
C ARG A 417 -9.87 -10.95 21.36
N ARG A 418 -10.65 -10.18 20.61
CA ARG A 418 -11.26 -10.62 19.35
C ARG A 418 -10.31 -10.56 18.19
N LEU A 419 -9.44 -9.55 18.14
CA LEU A 419 -8.35 -9.50 17.16
C LEU A 419 -7.40 -10.68 17.35
N ALA A 420 -7.01 -11.00 18.59
CA ALA A 420 -6.18 -12.16 18.89
C ALA A 420 -6.87 -13.49 18.49
N ALA A 421 -8.17 -13.61 18.79
CA ALA A 421 -9.00 -14.73 18.37
C ALA A 421 -9.15 -14.84 16.84
N ALA A 422 -8.89 -13.77 16.09
CA ALA A 422 -8.86 -13.76 14.64
C ALA A 422 -7.44 -13.94 14.05
N GLY A 423 -6.39 -14.10 14.88
CA GLY A 423 -5.00 -14.10 14.42
C GLY A 423 -4.46 -12.73 14.03
N LEU A 424 -5.13 -11.65 14.44
CA LEU A 424 -4.80 -10.25 14.10
C LEU A 424 -4.38 -9.41 15.32
N GLY A 425 -4.06 -10.06 16.44
CA GLY A 425 -3.67 -9.42 17.68
C GLY A 425 -2.15 -9.36 17.91
N LEU A 426 -1.34 -9.34 16.86
CA LEU A 426 0.12 -9.26 16.99
C LEU A 426 0.57 -7.87 17.45
N SER A 427 1.54 -7.85 18.35
CA SER A 427 2.13 -6.63 18.93
C SER A 427 3.31 -6.13 18.09
N GLU A 428 3.06 -5.77 16.82
CA GLU A 428 4.13 -5.49 15.86
C GLU A 428 3.98 -4.15 15.15
N ALA A 429 2.79 -3.53 15.23
CA ALA A 429 2.48 -2.33 14.47
C ALA A 429 3.55 -1.24 14.67
N GLY A 430 4.25 -0.93 13.60
CA GLY A 430 5.30 0.06 13.64
C GLY A 430 6.64 -0.42 14.16
N THR A 431 6.85 -1.70 14.34
CA THR A 431 8.15 -2.28 14.71
C THR A 431 8.89 -2.86 13.49
N VAL A 432 10.11 -3.36 13.73
CA VAL A 432 10.90 -4.03 12.69
C VAL A 432 10.27 -5.37 12.24
N ALA A 433 9.42 -5.98 13.09
CA ALA A 433 8.70 -7.22 12.78
C ALA A 433 7.43 -7.00 11.94
N ASP A 434 6.99 -5.76 11.79
CA ASP A 434 5.91 -5.35 10.88
C ASP A 434 6.46 -5.19 9.46
N VAL A 435 6.67 -6.33 8.79
CA VAL A 435 7.36 -6.40 7.51
C VAL A 435 6.41 -6.08 6.36
N THR A 436 6.69 -5.03 5.61
CA THR A 436 5.95 -4.71 4.38
C THR A 436 6.52 -5.46 3.19
N SER A 437 5.70 -6.18 2.42
CA SER A 437 6.15 -6.92 1.24
C SER A 437 5.20 -6.77 0.05
N CYS A 438 5.75 -6.81 -1.16
CA CYS A 438 4.94 -7.01 -2.37
C CYS A 438 4.70 -8.52 -2.58
N PRO A 439 3.74 -8.94 -3.46
CA PRO A 439 3.49 -10.35 -3.73
C PRO A 439 4.71 -11.15 -4.23
N GLY A 440 5.69 -10.51 -4.86
CA GLY A 440 6.89 -11.21 -5.36
C GLY A 440 6.61 -12.20 -6.48
N ALA A 441 7.53 -13.15 -6.66
CA ALA A 441 7.47 -14.13 -7.74
C ALA A 441 6.36 -15.18 -7.56
N GLU A 442 5.65 -15.19 -6.44
CA GLU A 442 4.48 -16.06 -6.27
C GLU A 442 3.40 -15.80 -7.34
N THR A 443 3.17 -14.54 -7.73
CA THR A 443 2.13 -14.19 -8.71
C THR A 443 2.57 -13.13 -9.72
N CYS A 444 3.57 -12.31 -9.41
CA CYS A 444 3.98 -11.20 -10.24
C CYS A 444 4.94 -11.65 -11.36
N ARG A 445 4.58 -11.35 -12.62
CA ARG A 445 5.39 -11.68 -13.81
C ARG A 445 6.78 -11.02 -13.82
N LEU A 446 6.91 -9.85 -13.19
CA LEU A 446 8.15 -9.06 -13.17
C LEU A 446 9.08 -9.38 -12.00
N ALA A 447 8.60 -10.07 -10.98
CA ALA A 447 9.41 -10.34 -9.81
C ALA A 447 10.46 -11.41 -10.10
N VAL A 448 11.63 -11.21 -9.49
CA VAL A 448 12.77 -12.13 -9.61
C VAL A 448 12.73 -13.17 -8.49
N THR A 449 12.38 -12.73 -7.26
CA THR A 449 12.43 -13.56 -6.05
C THR A 449 11.10 -13.57 -5.30
N GLN A 450 10.97 -14.55 -4.39
CA GLN A 450 9.84 -14.75 -3.49
C GLN A 450 9.89 -13.76 -2.30
N SER A 451 9.48 -12.51 -2.55
CA SER A 451 9.53 -11.46 -1.52
C SER A 451 8.68 -11.76 -0.29
N ARG A 452 7.52 -12.43 -0.45
CA ARG A 452 6.69 -12.87 0.68
C ARG A 452 7.33 -14.01 1.46
N GLY A 453 8.04 -14.91 0.77
CA GLY A 453 8.85 -15.94 1.43
C GLY A 453 9.91 -15.32 2.35
N LEU A 454 10.61 -14.27 1.90
CA LEU A 454 11.54 -13.52 2.74
C LEU A 454 10.83 -12.80 3.89
N GLY A 455 9.68 -12.17 3.61
CA GLY A 455 8.88 -11.50 4.64
C GLY A 455 8.51 -12.45 5.76
N ARG A 456 7.95 -13.62 5.42
CA ARG A 456 7.59 -14.67 6.39
C ARG A 456 8.80 -15.12 7.22
N LEU A 457 9.91 -15.41 6.55
CA LEU A 457 11.16 -15.81 7.24
C LEU A 457 11.62 -14.77 8.26
N LEU A 458 11.53 -13.46 7.91
CA LEU A 458 11.94 -12.39 8.80
C LEU A 458 10.94 -12.15 9.93
N GLU A 459 9.64 -12.19 9.66
CA GLU A 459 8.62 -12.09 10.71
C GLU A 459 8.77 -13.20 11.75
N ASP A 460 8.89 -14.46 11.31
CA ASP A 460 9.06 -15.61 12.19
C ASP A 460 10.36 -15.49 13.00
N HIS A 461 11.46 -15.08 12.36
CA HIS A 461 12.75 -14.89 13.01
C HIS A 461 12.70 -13.78 14.08
N LEU A 462 12.12 -12.64 13.77
CA LEU A 462 12.03 -11.50 14.69
C LEU A 462 11.04 -11.77 15.84
N ARG A 463 9.90 -12.44 15.58
CA ARG A 463 8.96 -12.85 16.63
C ARG A 463 9.60 -13.79 17.65
N ALA A 464 10.52 -14.65 17.20
CA ALA A 464 11.30 -15.53 18.09
C ALA A 464 12.38 -14.77 18.90
N ARG A 465 12.66 -13.51 18.56
CA ARG A 465 13.72 -12.68 19.12
C ARG A 465 13.20 -11.29 19.54
N PRO A 466 12.38 -11.19 20.62
CA PRO A 466 11.85 -9.89 21.08
C PRO A 466 12.93 -8.87 21.42
N ASP A 467 14.11 -9.34 21.85
CA ASP A 467 15.29 -8.51 22.10
C ASP A 467 15.74 -7.70 20.88
N LEU A 468 15.65 -8.28 19.68
CA LEU A 468 15.95 -7.59 18.43
C LEU A 468 14.88 -6.55 18.07
N ILE A 469 13.61 -6.84 18.35
CA ILE A 469 12.51 -5.88 18.11
C ILE A 469 12.70 -4.64 18.97
N GLU A 470 13.03 -4.83 20.26
CA GLU A 470 13.28 -3.75 21.21
C GLU A 470 14.53 -2.93 20.81
N ALA A 471 15.62 -3.62 20.46
CA ALA A 471 16.86 -2.97 20.04
C ALA A 471 16.74 -2.16 18.75
N ALA A 472 15.81 -2.55 17.87
CA ALA A 472 15.60 -1.95 16.55
C ALA A 472 14.69 -0.73 16.54
N ASP A 473 14.30 -0.20 17.68
CA ASP A 473 13.34 0.87 17.89
C ASP A 473 13.11 1.82 16.70
N GLY A 474 11.88 1.83 16.14
CA GLY A 474 11.49 2.65 15.00
C GLY A 474 12.04 2.19 13.64
N ALA A 475 12.84 1.14 13.56
CA ALA A 475 13.30 0.59 12.28
C ALA A 475 12.14 -0.07 11.51
N ARG A 476 12.19 0.05 10.17
CA ARG A 476 11.19 -0.53 9.26
C ARG A 476 11.85 -1.40 8.21
N ILE A 477 11.32 -2.60 8.01
CA ILE A 477 11.72 -3.51 6.94
C ILE A 477 10.69 -3.49 5.82
N LYS A 478 11.16 -3.26 4.58
CA LYS A 478 10.31 -3.27 3.40
C LYS A 478 10.97 -4.06 2.27
N ILE A 479 10.19 -4.96 1.64
CA ILE A 479 10.70 -5.94 0.67
C ILE A 479 9.99 -5.79 -0.68
N SER A 480 10.76 -5.86 -1.76
CA SER A 480 10.23 -5.99 -3.12
C SER A 480 10.99 -7.06 -3.90
N GLY A 481 10.28 -7.90 -4.64
CA GLY A 481 10.86 -8.97 -5.46
C GLY A 481 11.58 -8.48 -6.73
N CYS A 482 11.60 -7.18 -7.02
CA CYS A 482 12.25 -6.58 -8.19
C CYS A 482 12.48 -5.06 -8.01
N PRO A 483 13.19 -4.38 -8.94
CA PRO A 483 13.49 -2.95 -8.87
C PRO A 483 12.26 -2.01 -8.88
N ASN A 484 11.06 -2.49 -9.22
CA ASN A 484 9.86 -1.64 -9.31
C ASN A 484 9.42 -1.03 -7.96
N GLY A 485 9.88 -1.56 -6.83
CA GLY A 485 9.68 -0.97 -5.53
C GLY A 485 8.22 -0.95 -5.06
N CYS A 486 7.44 -1.98 -5.39
CA CYS A 486 6.03 -2.06 -4.98
C CYS A 486 5.87 -2.20 -3.47
N GLY A 487 6.82 -2.84 -2.77
CA GLY A 487 6.91 -2.90 -1.31
C GLY A 487 7.62 -1.69 -0.68
N LEU A 488 7.95 -0.65 -1.45
CA LEU A 488 8.56 0.59 -0.96
C LEU A 488 9.97 0.44 -0.34
N HIS A 489 10.72 -0.60 -0.67
CA HIS A 489 12.06 -0.86 -0.12
C HIS A 489 13.05 0.30 -0.24
N HIS A 490 12.89 1.17 -1.23
CA HIS A 490 13.77 2.32 -1.43
C HIS A 490 13.69 3.38 -0.31
N ILE A 491 12.56 3.43 0.41
CA ILE A 491 12.31 4.39 1.49
C ILE A 491 12.12 3.69 2.84
N ALA A 492 12.74 2.55 3.00
CA ALA A 492 12.76 1.81 4.26
C ALA A 492 14.05 2.06 5.02
N THR A 493 14.00 1.97 6.34
CA THR A 493 15.21 1.95 7.19
C THR A 493 16.15 0.83 6.75
N ILE A 494 15.56 -0.37 6.52
CA ILE A 494 16.23 -1.54 5.93
C ILE A 494 15.37 -2.02 4.77
N GLY A 495 15.86 -1.87 3.55
CA GLY A 495 15.14 -2.23 2.33
C GLY A 495 15.76 -3.43 1.62
N PHE A 496 14.90 -4.35 1.12
CA PHE A 496 15.34 -5.52 0.37
C PHE A 496 14.76 -5.52 -1.04
N GLN A 497 15.66 -5.63 -2.05
CA GLN A 497 15.27 -5.76 -3.45
C GLN A 497 15.73 -7.10 -4.00
N GLY A 498 14.79 -7.90 -4.48
CA GLY A 498 15.08 -9.19 -5.11
C GLY A 498 15.97 -9.07 -6.34
N SER A 499 16.92 -9.98 -6.44
CA SER A 499 17.84 -10.10 -7.55
C SER A 499 18.36 -11.55 -7.69
N VAL A 500 19.20 -11.81 -8.68
CA VAL A 500 19.80 -13.11 -8.92
C VAL A 500 21.32 -13.00 -8.91
N ARG A 501 21.98 -14.04 -8.37
CA ARG A 501 23.42 -14.27 -8.48
C ARG A 501 23.65 -15.52 -9.31
N ARG A 502 24.66 -15.53 -10.17
CA ARG A 502 25.16 -16.74 -10.82
C ARG A 502 26.32 -17.32 -10.04
N LEU A 503 26.26 -18.61 -9.78
CA LEU A 503 27.34 -19.39 -9.16
C LEU A 503 27.61 -20.61 -10.06
N GLY A 504 28.59 -20.49 -10.96
CA GLY A 504 28.74 -21.41 -12.10
C GLY A 504 27.52 -21.36 -13.02
N SER A 505 26.94 -22.50 -13.35
CA SER A 505 25.73 -22.61 -14.19
C SER A 505 24.43 -22.39 -13.42
N ARG A 506 24.45 -22.42 -12.07
CA ARG A 506 23.26 -22.35 -11.21
C ARG A 506 22.93 -20.92 -10.79
N ALA A 507 21.66 -20.66 -10.57
CA ALA A 507 21.17 -19.39 -10.05
C ALA A 507 20.94 -19.46 -8.53
N VAL A 508 21.27 -18.38 -7.83
CA VAL A 508 21.05 -18.23 -6.37
C VAL A 508 20.14 -17.04 -6.16
N PRO A 509 19.01 -17.20 -5.45
CA PRO A 509 18.17 -16.09 -5.05
C PRO A 509 18.91 -15.21 -4.05
N GLN A 510 18.98 -13.90 -4.31
CA GLN A 510 19.63 -12.94 -3.42
C GLN A 510 18.83 -11.64 -3.33
N TYR A 511 19.19 -10.82 -2.34
CA TYR A 511 18.62 -9.49 -2.18
C TYR A 511 19.70 -8.42 -2.11
N PHE A 512 19.44 -7.29 -2.74
CA PHE A 512 20.16 -6.06 -2.46
C PHE A 512 19.69 -5.53 -1.11
N VAL A 513 20.62 -5.35 -0.18
CA VAL A 513 20.38 -4.77 1.15
C VAL A 513 20.63 -3.27 1.07
N MET A 514 19.61 -2.48 1.33
CA MET A 514 19.66 -1.03 1.31
C MET A 514 19.38 -0.48 2.71
N VAL A 515 20.06 0.57 3.13
CA VAL A 515 19.91 1.17 4.47
C VAL A 515 19.75 2.69 4.41
N GLY A 516 18.99 3.27 5.34
CA GLY A 516 18.86 4.72 5.53
C GLY A 516 17.84 5.41 4.62
N GLY A 517 16.87 4.66 4.07
CA GLY A 517 15.73 5.26 3.39
C GLY A 517 14.66 5.73 4.39
N GLY A 518 13.86 6.73 3.98
CA GLY A 518 12.76 7.25 4.79
C GLY A 518 11.91 8.27 4.04
N ALA A 519 10.70 8.50 4.55
CA ALA A 519 9.85 9.63 4.16
C ALA A 519 9.91 10.69 5.26
N HIS A 520 9.95 11.96 4.88
CA HIS A 520 10.01 13.08 5.81
C HIS A 520 9.21 14.29 5.28
N ASP A 521 9.03 15.31 6.09
CA ASP A 521 8.18 16.47 5.80
C ASP A 521 8.54 17.23 4.51
N ARG A 522 9.82 17.19 4.10
CA ARG A 522 10.33 17.88 2.90
C ARG A 522 10.59 16.99 1.70
N GLY A 523 10.26 15.67 1.81
CA GLY A 523 10.48 14.74 0.71
C GLY A 523 10.79 13.31 1.16
N ALA A 524 11.78 12.69 0.52
CA ALA A 524 12.21 11.34 0.83
C ALA A 524 13.73 11.18 0.69
N SER A 525 14.30 10.37 1.58
CA SER A 525 15.64 9.82 1.45
C SER A 525 15.55 8.40 0.90
N PHE A 526 16.57 7.98 0.14
CA PHE A 526 16.59 6.65 -0.48
C PHE A 526 17.70 5.80 0.12
N GLY A 527 17.38 4.54 0.37
CA GLY A 527 18.31 3.57 0.91
C GLY A 527 19.57 3.43 0.05
N ARG A 528 20.73 3.42 0.72
CA ARG A 528 22.04 3.23 0.09
C ARG A 528 22.36 1.74 0.04
N LEU A 529 22.84 1.25 -1.11
CA LEU A 529 23.19 -0.17 -1.29
C LEU A 529 24.40 -0.56 -0.43
N ALA A 530 24.14 -1.40 0.58
CA ALA A 530 25.15 -1.89 1.50
C ALA A 530 25.76 -3.23 1.08
N ALA A 531 24.93 -4.20 0.64
CA ALA A 531 25.39 -5.55 0.30
C ALA A 531 24.45 -6.25 -0.69
N LYS A 532 24.90 -7.39 -1.22
CA LYS A 532 24.11 -8.31 -2.06
C LYS A 532 24.17 -9.71 -1.45
N ILE A 533 23.17 -10.05 -0.66
CA ILE A 533 23.22 -11.22 0.23
C ILE A 533 22.28 -12.32 -0.27
N PRO A 534 22.73 -13.62 -0.31
CA PRO A 534 21.85 -14.77 -0.57
C PRO A 534 20.62 -14.77 0.36
N ALA A 535 19.46 -15.13 -0.18
CA ALA A 535 18.17 -14.98 0.50
C ALA A 535 18.14 -15.60 1.92
N ARG A 536 18.68 -16.78 2.09
CA ARG A 536 18.68 -17.50 3.38
C ARG A 536 19.60 -16.89 4.45
N ARG A 537 20.52 -16.01 4.07
CA ARG A 537 21.43 -15.30 4.99
C ARG A 537 20.90 -13.94 5.44
N ILE A 538 19.76 -13.51 4.93
CA ILE A 538 19.18 -12.18 5.24
C ILE A 538 18.82 -12.04 6.74
N PRO A 539 18.29 -13.05 7.47
CA PRO A 539 18.05 -12.90 8.92
C PRO A 539 19.31 -12.52 9.69
N ALA A 540 20.45 -13.16 9.41
CA ALA A 540 21.73 -12.80 10.02
C ALA A 540 22.18 -11.36 9.66
N ALA A 541 21.89 -10.92 8.44
CA ALA A 541 22.17 -9.53 8.06
C ALA A 541 21.32 -8.52 8.84
N VAL A 542 20.04 -8.83 9.07
CA VAL A 542 19.13 -8.01 9.88
C VAL A 542 19.64 -7.92 11.32
N GLU A 543 20.02 -9.02 11.94
CA GLU A 543 20.61 -9.02 13.30
C GLU A 543 21.83 -8.12 13.40
N ARG A 544 22.77 -8.23 12.46
CA ARG A 544 23.98 -7.40 12.44
C ARG A 544 23.70 -5.92 12.23
N LEU A 545 22.70 -5.58 11.44
CA LEU A 545 22.29 -4.17 11.25
C LEU A 545 21.63 -3.63 12.52
N ILE A 546 20.80 -4.42 13.19
CA ILE A 546 20.18 -4.02 14.46
C ILE A 546 21.26 -3.84 15.54
N ASP A 547 22.20 -4.78 15.68
CA ASP A 547 23.32 -4.68 16.61
C ASP A 547 24.18 -3.42 16.34
N LEU A 548 24.47 -3.15 15.07
CA LEU A 548 25.23 -1.96 14.66
C LEU A 548 24.52 -0.67 15.09
N TYR A 549 23.20 -0.60 14.88
CA TYR A 549 22.37 0.52 15.31
C TYR A 549 22.36 0.64 16.85
N ALA A 550 22.05 -0.44 17.55
CA ALA A 550 21.92 -0.45 19.00
C ALA A 550 23.22 -0.03 19.70
N THR A 551 24.38 -0.41 19.14
CA THR A 551 25.70 -0.14 19.73
C THR A 551 26.29 1.24 19.37
N GLN A 552 25.89 1.86 18.25
CA GLN A 552 26.52 3.07 17.72
C GLN A 552 25.58 4.26 17.54
N ARG A 553 24.27 4.10 17.85
CA ARG A 553 23.34 5.22 17.81
C ARG A 553 23.65 6.27 18.87
N ARG A 554 23.37 7.51 18.55
CA ARG A 554 23.41 8.63 19.50
C ARG A 554 22.13 8.62 20.37
N PRO A 555 22.16 9.23 21.57
CA PRO A 555 20.94 9.39 22.35
C PRO A 555 19.84 10.09 21.55
N GLY A 556 18.64 9.47 21.49
CA GLY A 556 17.48 9.99 20.76
C GLY A 556 17.52 9.85 19.23
N GLU A 557 18.57 9.26 18.66
CA GLU A 557 18.71 9.08 17.22
C GLU A 557 17.85 7.90 16.73
N THR A 558 17.01 8.16 15.75
CA THR A 558 16.21 7.12 15.09
C THR A 558 17.07 6.23 14.19
N ALA A 559 16.62 5.00 13.94
CA ALA A 559 17.33 4.09 13.04
C ALA A 559 17.49 4.64 11.61
N THR A 560 16.51 5.39 11.11
CA THR A 560 16.59 6.04 9.79
C THR A 560 17.68 7.12 9.75
N GLU A 561 17.77 7.96 10.78
CA GLU A 561 18.81 8.99 10.90
C GLU A 561 20.19 8.36 11.03
N PHE A 562 20.31 7.33 11.88
CA PHE A 562 21.55 6.59 12.07
C PHE A 562 22.07 6.01 10.75
N PHE A 563 21.24 5.22 10.06
CA PHE A 563 21.63 4.65 8.77
C PHE A 563 21.74 5.69 7.65
N GLY A 564 21.19 6.87 7.81
CA GLY A 564 21.41 8.01 6.91
C GLY A 564 22.81 8.61 7.03
N ARG A 565 23.35 8.70 8.27
CA ARG A 565 24.64 9.36 8.55
C ARG A 565 25.85 8.45 8.59
N ILE A 566 25.68 7.14 8.97
CA ILE A 566 26.81 6.23 9.14
C ILE A 566 27.59 6.06 7.82
N ASP A 567 28.91 5.88 7.94
CA ASP A 567 29.70 5.53 6.76
C ASP A 567 29.23 4.19 6.20
N LEU A 568 28.95 4.17 4.91
CA LEU A 568 28.52 2.95 4.23
C LEU A 568 29.62 1.87 4.23
N ALA A 569 30.88 2.24 4.35
CA ALA A 569 32.01 1.31 4.46
C ALA A 569 31.89 0.45 5.74
N ASP A 570 31.48 1.04 6.87
CA ASP A 570 31.27 0.32 8.13
C ASP A 570 30.14 -0.70 8.00
N VAL A 571 29.03 -0.31 7.38
CA VAL A 571 27.92 -1.22 7.12
C VAL A 571 28.33 -2.38 6.20
N LYS A 572 29.08 -2.07 5.12
CA LYS A 572 29.60 -3.09 4.19
C LYS A 572 30.55 -4.06 4.88
N SER A 573 31.44 -3.56 5.72
CA SER A 573 32.37 -4.39 6.49
C SER A 573 31.65 -5.39 7.38
N ARG A 574 30.57 -4.96 8.04
CA ARG A 574 29.76 -5.85 8.90
C ARG A 574 29.03 -6.97 8.14
N LEU A 575 28.77 -6.78 6.86
CA LEU A 575 27.99 -7.71 6.02
C LEU A 575 28.86 -8.53 5.03
N ALA A 576 30.16 -8.26 4.94
CA ALA A 576 31.02 -8.74 3.85
C ALA A 576 31.11 -10.28 3.76
N ASP A 577 31.16 -10.99 4.89
CA ASP A 577 31.19 -12.46 4.91
C ASP A 577 29.86 -13.09 4.51
N LEU A 578 28.74 -12.44 4.83
CA LEU A 578 27.39 -12.87 4.40
C LEU A 578 27.19 -12.72 2.88
N GLU A 579 27.85 -11.71 2.28
CA GLU A 579 27.81 -11.49 0.83
C GLU A 579 28.62 -12.54 0.07
N THR A 580 29.69 -13.07 0.68
CA THR A 580 30.59 -14.02 0.03
C THR A 580 29.96 -15.41 -0.04
N LEU A 581 29.77 -15.92 -1.25
CA LEU A 581 29.33 -17.31 -1.51
C LEU A 581 30.27 -17.89 -2.58
N ARG A 582 31.06 -18.89 -2.21
CA ARG A 582 31.96 -19.62 -3.12
C ARG A 582 31.35 -20.94 -3.53
N PRO A 583 31.72 -21.53 -4.67
CA PRO A 583 31.18 -22.81 -5.12
C PRO A 583 31.34 -23.94 -4.08
N GLY A 584 32.45 -23.97 -3.32
CA GLY A 584 32.71 -24.97 -2.29
C GLY A 584 31.93 -24.77 -1.00
N ASP A 585 31.38 -23.58 -0.76
CA ASP A 585 30.66 -23.22 0.46
C ASP A 585 29.13 -23.31 0.28
N ALA A 586 28.68 -23.45 -0.97
CA ALA A 586 27.26 -23.46 -1.29
C ALA A 586 26.62 -24.81 -0.97
N VAL A 587 25.49 -24.75 -0.28
CA VAL A 587 24.66 -25.92 0.02
C VAL A 587 23.45 -26.00 -0.93
N PRO A 588 22.83 -27.18 -1.11
CA PRO A 588 21.68 -27.32 -2.02
C PRO A 588 20.57 -26.29 -1.78
N ALA A 589 20.32 -25.93 -0.51
CA ALA A 589 19.31 -24.95 -0.15
C ALA A 589 19.59 -23.52 -0.65
N ASP A 590 20.85 -23.15 -0.93
CA ASP A 590 21.19 -21.83 -1.49
C ASP A 590 20.66 -21.64 -2.91
N PHE A 591 20.33 -22.71 -3.60
CA PHE A 591 19.81 -22.71 -4.97
C PHE A 591 18.28 -22.86 -5.05
N ILE A 592 17.59 -22.77 -3.91
CA ILE A 592 16.13 -22.86 -3.80
C ILE A 592 15.63 -21.54 -3.23
N ASP A 593 14.68 -20.88 -3.91
CA ASP A 593 14.10 -19.65 -3.37
C ASP A 593 13.23 -19.94 -2.13
N LEU A 594 12.97 -18.90 -1.35
CA LEU A 594 12.20 -19.01 -0.13
C LEU A 594 10.74 -19.37 -0.44
N ALA A 595 10.19 -20.34 0.31
CA ALA A 595 8.86 -20.91 0.09
C ALA A 595 8.67 -21.65 -1.25
N GLU A 596 9.76 -22.08 -1.89
CA GLU A 596 9.77 -22.94 -3.07
C GLU A 596 10.43 -24.30 -2.73
N GLU A 597 10.09 -25.34 -3.51
CA GLU A 597 10.66 -26.69 -3.37
C GLU A 597 11.70 -27.02 -4.48
N GLY A 598 11.55 -26.36 -5.64
CA GLY A 598 12.39 -26.58 -6.81
C GLY A 598 13.63 -25.71 -6.88
N GLU A 599 14.58 -26.08 -7.72
CA GLU A 599 15.77 -25.26 -8.00
C GLU A 599 15.37 -23.90 -8.58
N PHE A 600 15.97 -22.84 -8.06
CA PHE A 600 15.68 -21.47 -8.46
C PHE A 600 16.03 -21.22 -9.93
N ALA A 601 15.00 -21.09 -10.75
CA ALA A 601 15.09 -20.70 -12.15
C ALA A 601 14.46 -19.30 -12.30
N PRO A 602 15.24 -18.22 -12.31
CA PRO A 602 14.69 -16.88 -12.40
C PRO A 602 14.07 -16.66 -13.78
N GLU A 603 12.76 -16.61 -13.81
CA GLU A 603 11.99 -16.30 -15.01
C GLU A 603 11.40 -14.90 -14.88
N VAL A 604 11.94 -13.95 -15.66
CA VAL A 604 11.38 -12.61 -15.77
C VAL A 604 10.56 -12.54 -17.05
N LEU A 605 9.25 -12.57 -16.87
CA LEU A 605 8.30 -12.44 -17.97
C LEU A 605 8.02 -10.97 -18.29
N ASP A 606 7.54 -10.68 -19.49
CA ASP A 606 7.05 -9.36 -19.85
C ASP A 606 5.91 -8.96 -18.91
N GLY A 607 6.16 -7.94 -18.10
CA GLY A 607 5.24 -7.52 -17.08
C GLY A 607 4.19 -6.58 -17.61
N GLU A 608 2.94 -6.88 -17.33
CA GLU A 608 1.83 -6.02 -17.68
C GLU A 608 1.87 -4.64 -17.01
N CYS A 609 2.55 -4.52 -15.86
CA CYS A 609 2.83 -3.21 -15.23
C CYS A 609 3.76 -2.32 -16.07
N SER A 610 4.43 -2.87 -17.08
CA SER A 610 5.31 -2.14 -18.01
C SER A 610 4.67 -1.90 -19.37
N ALA A 611 3.48 -2.44 -19.59
CA ALA A 611 2.74 -2.24 -20.84
C ALA A 611 2.14 -0.85 -20.95
#